data_5271ba5892a8b48357da0d607c197603
#
_entry.id   5271ba5892a8b48357da0d607c197603
#
_cell.length_a   1.000
_cell.length_b   1.000
_cell.length_c   1.000
_cell.angle_alpha   90.00
_cell.angle_beta   90.00
_cell.angle_gamma   90.00
#
_symmetry.space_group_name_H-M   'P 1'
#
loop_
_entity.id
_entity.type
_entity.pdbx_description
1 polymer ?
#
loop_
_entity_poly.entity_id
_entity_poly.type
_entity_poly.pdbx_seq_one_letter_code
_entity_poly.pdbx_strand_id
1 'polypeptide(L)'
;IDETLANLHEIAVPQKVDASFDLSNVIADTAPDFVRKVTAEIIAGRGDQIPVSLFPDDGTYPLGTAAFEKRNIAQEIPVLDENLCTQCGKCPLVCPHGVIRSKVYDESLLGGASDTFKSMAIKGKDFPQGLRMSYQVAPEDCTGCGLCVDICPIRDKSNASHKALNMVPYTP
;
A
#
# COMPACT_ATOMS: atom_id res chain seq x y z
N ILE A 1 5.23 33.38 0.58
CA ILE A 1 4.70 34.14 -0.58
C ILE A 1 5.87 34.57 -1.48
N ASP A 2 6.90 35.23 -0.94
CA ASP A 2 8.02 35.73 -1.74
C ASP A 2 8.81 34.60 -2.42
N GLU A 3 9.04 33.51 -1.71
CA GLU A 3 9.71 32.32 -2.23
C GLU A 3 8.89 31.63 -3.33
N THR A 4 7.56 31.65 -3.23
CA THR A 4 6.67 31.13 -4.27
C THR A 4 6.76 31.98 -5.55
N LEU A 5 6.79 33.31 -5.42
CA LEU A 5 6.90 34.20 -6.56
C LEU A 5 8.29 34.10 -7.24
N ALA A 6 9.35 33.92 -6.45
CA ALA A 6 10.71 33.75 -6.98
C ALA A 6 10.91 32.43 -7.76
N ASN A 7 10.05 31.44 -7.53
CA ASN A 7 10.09 30.13 -8.18
C ASN A 7 9.00 29.94 -9.26
N LEU A 8 8.38 31.02 -9.71
CA LEU A 8 7.49 30.96 -10.87
C LEU A 8 8.31 30.88 -12.16
N HIS A 9 7.97 29.93 -13.01
CA HIS A 9 8.59 29.74 -14.32
C HIS A 9 7.54 29.85 -15.43
N GLU A 10 7.83 30.62 -16.46
CA GLU A 10 6.99 30.67 -17.63
C GLU A 10 7.21 29.40 -18.49
N ILE A 11 6.14 28.71 -18.84
CA ILE A 11 6.18 27.52 -19.68
C ILE A 11 5.45 27.86 -20.97
N ALA A 12 6.15 27.70 -22.12
CA ALA A 12 5.54 27.87 -23.43
C ALA A 12 4.58 26.69 -23.70
N VAL A 13 3.30 27.00 -23.84
CA VAL A 13 2.27 26.00 -24.19
C VAL A 13 2.21 25.88 -25.74
N PRO A 14 2.42 24.67 -26.30
CA PRO A 14 2.30 24.44 -27.72
C PRO A 14 0.90 24.79 -28.28
N GLN A 15 0.83 25.43 -29.43
CA GLN A 15 -0.44 25.76 -30.07
C GLN A 15 -1.15 24.56 -30.69
N LYS A 16 -0.43 23.44 -30.85
CA LYS A 16 -0.95 22.20 -31.46
C LYS A 16 -0.59 21.03 -30.57
N VAL A 17 -1.51 20.07 -30.49
CA VAL A 17 -1.24 18.75 -29.89
C VAL A 17 -0.48 17.94 -30.94
N ASP A 18 0.79 17.64 -30.66
CA ASP A 18 1.70 16.88 -31.53
C ASP A 18 2.21 15.60 -30.88
N ALA A 19 1.66 15.25 -29.68
CA ALA A 19 2.02 14.03 -28.99
C ALA A 19 1.66 12.81 -29.86
N SER A 20 2.65 11.95 -30.08
CA SER A 20 2.51 10.70 -30.83
C SER A 20 2.21 9.50 -29.90
N PHE A 21 2.05 9.72 -28.61
CA PHE A 21 1.75 8.71 -27.62
C PHE A 21 0.52 9.10 -26.82
N ASP A 22 -0.22 8.09 -26.37
CA ASP A 22 -1.33 8.22 -25.45
C ASP A 22 -0.90 7.70 -24.07
N LEU A 23 -1.66 8.06 -23.04
CA LEU A 23 -1.44 7.51 -21.71
C LEU A 23 -1.69 6.00 -21.74
N SER A 24 -0.78 5.23 -21.13
CA SER A 24 -0.98 3.79 -20.97
C SER A 24 -2.23 3.51 -20.13
N ASN A 25 -2.92 2.42 -20.45
CA ASN A 25 -4.04 1.96 -19.64
C ASN A 25 -3.58 1.73 -18.20
N VAL A 26 -4.33 2.26 -17.24
CA VAL A 26 -4.07 2.08 -15.81
C VAL A 26 -4.26 0.61 -15.38
N ILE A 27 -5.15 -0.09 -16.09
CA ILE A 27 -5.48 -1.50 -15.85
C ILE A 27 -4.88 -2.34 -16.98
N ALA A 28 -4.22 -3.43 -16.61
CA ALA A 28 -3.66 -4.37 -17.57
C ALA A 28 -4.76 -5.08 -18.40
N ASP A 29 -4.50 -5.32 -19.67
CA ASP A 29 -5.45 -5.99 -20.58
C ASP A 29 -5.80 -7.42 -20.15
N THR A 30 -4.95 -8.04 -19.34
CA THR A 30 -5.15 -9.37 -18.74
C THR A 30 -6.11 -9.39 -17.55
N ALA A 31 -6.56 -8.21 -17.08
CA ALA A 31 -7.48 -8.13 -15.96
C ALA A 31 -8.87 -8.71 -16.31
N PRO A 32 -9.63 -9.20 -15.31
CA PRO A 32 -10.99 -9.70 -15.52
C PRO A 32 -11.90 -8.65 -16.19
N ASP A 33 -12.91 -9.12 -16.91
CA ASP A 33 -13.84 -8.30 -17.68
C ASP A 33 -14.47 -7.17 -16.85
N PHE A 34 -14.92 -7.47 -15.62
CA PHE A 34 -15.50 -6.49 -14.75
C PHE A 34 -14.50 -5.36 -14.43
N VAL A 35 -13.26 -5.72 -14.13
CA VAL A 35 -12.21 -4.74 -13.82
C VAL A 35 -11.94 -3.84 -15.03
N ARG A 36 -11.88 -4.41 -16.23
CA ARG A 36 -11.64 -3.64 -17.46
C ARG A 36 -12.82 -2.76 -17.87
N LYS A 37 -14.04 -3.22 -17.65
CA LYS A 37 -15.25 -2.53 -18.11
C LYS A 37 -15.85 -1.57 -17.08
N VAL A 38 -15.62 -1.80 -15.80
CA VAL A 38 -16.19 -1.01 -14.71
C VAL A 38 -15.08 -0.29 -13.93
N THR A 39 -14.16 -1.03 -13.31
CA THR A 39 -13.13 -0.45 -12.46
C THR A 39 -12.22 0.52 -13.24
N ALA A 40 -11.80 0.14 -14.44
CA ALA A 40 -10.96 0.97 -15.29
C ALA A 40 -11.65 2.29 -15.69
N GLU A 41 -12.95 2.25 -16.01
CA GLU A 41 -13.72 3.45 -16.33
C GLU A 41 -13.90 4.37 -15.13
N ILE A 42 -14.11 3.81 -13.94
CA ILE A 42 -14.18 4.59 -12.69
C ILE A 42 -12.83 5.27 -12.40
N ILE A 43 -11.72 4.55 -12.52
CA ILE A 43 -10.37 5.12 -12.31
C ILE A 43 -10.07 6.21 -13.34
N ALA A 44 -10.51 6.05 -14.57
CA ALA A 44 -10.34 7.03 -15.63
C ALA A 44 -11.27 8.28 -15.51
N GLY A 45 -12.12 8.33 -14.47
CA GLY A 45 -13.07 9.42 -14.24
C GLY A 45 -14.27 9.41 -15.20
N ARG A 46 -14.57 8.27 -15.83
CA ARG A 46 -15.70 8.08 -16.76
C ARG A 46 -16.80 7.19 -16.20
N GLY A 47 -16.94 7.13 -14.88
CA GLY A 47 -17.92 6.29 -14.19
C GLY A 47 -19.38 6.59 -14.60
N ASP A 48 -19.69 7.82 -14.97
CA ASP A 48 -21.01 8.25 -15.48
C ASP A 48 -21.39 7.65 -16.84
N GLN A 49 -20.41 7.14 -17.58
CA GLN A 49 -20.60 6.50 -18.90
C GLN A 49 -20.83 4.99 -18.79
N ILE A 50 -20.69 4.41 -17.60
CA ILE A 50 -20.84 2.98 -17.40
C ILE A 50 -22.34 2.60 -17.42
N PRO A 51 -22.76 1.66 -18.32
CA PRO A 51 -24.13 1.16 -18.30
C PRO A 51 -24.45 0.48 -16.96
N VAL A 52 -25.62 0.78 -16.38
CA VAL A 52 -26.07 0.16 -15.11
C VAL A 52 -26.07 -1.35 -15.18
N SER A 53 -26.35 -1.93 -16.35
CA SER A 53 -26.35 -3.39 -16.57
C SER A 53 -25.00 -4.09 -16.38
N LEU A 54 -23.91 -3.34 -16.24
CA LEU A 54 -22.59 -3.88 -15.91
C LEU A 54 -22.37 -4.07 -14.41
N PHE A 55 -23.23 -3.47 -13.57
CA PHE A 55 -23.17 -3.67 -12.13
C PHE A 55 -24.02 -4.87 -11.70
N PRO A 56 -23.59 -5.62 -10.66
CA PRO A 56 -24.40 -6.69 -10.09
C PRO A 56 -25.76 -6.18 -9.56
N ASP A 57 -26.83 -6.92 -9.84
CA ASP A 57 -28.22 -6.54 -9.49
C ASP A 57 -28.44 -6.47 -7.97
N ASP A 58 -27.64 -7.20 -7.19
CA ASP A 58 -27.70 -7.27 -5.73
C ASP A 58 -26.86 -6.18 -5.02
N GLY A 59 -26.22 -5.31 -5.79
CA GLY A 59 -25.36 -4.24 -5.24
C GLY A 59 -24.04 -4.71 -4.70
N THR A 60 -23.65 -5.96 -4.91
CA THR A 60 -22.31 -6.46 -4.54
C THR A 60 -21.24 -5.93 -5.47
N TYR A 61 -20.00 -5.97 -5.02
CA TYR A 61 -18.83 -5.66 -5.85
C TYR A 61 -17.88 -6.87 -5.83
N PRO A 62 -17.29 -7.27 -6.97
CA PRO A 62 -16.42 -8.45 -7.01
C PRO A 62 -15.23 -8.30 -6.06
N LEU A 63 -14.89 -9.39 -5.37
CA LEU A 63 -13.73 -9.42 -4.48
C LEU A 63 -12.42 -9.46 -5.26
N GLY A 64 -11.36 -8.94 -4.64
CA GLY A 64 -10.00 -9.01 -5.18
C GLY A 64 -9.67 -7.98 -6.26
N THR A 65 -10.55 -7.01 -6.55
CA THR A 65 -10.30 -5.94 -7.53
C THR A 65 -9.13 -5.05 -7.15
N ALA A 66 -8.82 -4.90 -5.86
CA ALA A 66 -7.67 -4.13 -5.38
C ALA A 66 -6.32 -4.63 -5.92
N ALA A 67 -6.24 -5.88 -6.37
CA ALA A 67 -5.05 -6.40 -7.05
C ALA A 67 -4.73 -5.64 -8.36
N PHE A 68 -5.73 -5.01 -8.96
CA PHE A 68 -5.64 -4.27 -10.21
C PHE A 68 -5.66 -2.74 -10.04
N GLU A 69 -5.83 -2.25 -8.81
CA GLU A 69 -5.95 -0.82 -8.48
C GLU A 69 -4.70 -0.30 -7.78
N LYS A 70 -3.53 -0.61 -8.29
CA LYS A 70 -2.27 -0.19 -7.67
C LYS A 70 -1.98 1.27 -7.98
N ARG A 71 -2.03 2.12 -6.94
CA ARG A 71 -1.81 3.57 -7.08
C ARG A 71 -0.35 3.99 -6.96
N ASN A 72 0.41 3.28 -6.14
CA ASN A 72 1.85 3.47 -5.95
C ASN A 72 2.25 4.94 -5.67
N ILE A 73 1.52 5.59 -4.76
CA ILE A 73 1.65 7.03 -4.49
C ILE A 73 2.54 7.36 -3.29
N ALA A 74 2.89 6.37 -2.47
CA ALA A 74 3.69 6.61 -1.28
C ALA A 74 5.14 6.93 -1.65
N GLN A 75 5.67 8.03 -1.14
CA GLN A 75 7.09 8.37 -1.21
C GLN A 75 7.90 7.66 -0.11
N GLU A 76 7.24 7.36 0.99
CA GLU A 76 7.80 6.60 2.11
C GLU A 76 6.81 5.52 2.55
N ILE A 77 7.34 4.38 2.95
CA ILE A 77 6.57 3.25 3.47
C ILE A 77 7.06 2.84 4.86
N PRO A 78 6.17 2.27 5.71
CA PRO A 78 6.59 1.78 7.02
C PRO A 78 7.38 0.47 6.89
N VAL A 79 8.55 0.44 7.52
CA VAL A 79 9.40 -0.76 7.64
C VAL A 79 9.54 -1.15 9.10
N LEU A 80 9.35 -2.44 9.37
CA LEU A 80 9.39 -3.02 10.69
C LEU A 80 10.82 -3.39 11.11
N ASP A 81 11.18 -3.00 12.34
CA ASP A 81 12.28 -3.62 13.07
C ASP A 81 11.72 -4.75 13.94
N GLU A 82 11.93 -5.98 13.49
CA GLU A 82 11.42 -7.19 14.13
C GLU A 82 12.02 -7.45 15.52
N ASN A 83 13.21 -6.92 15.81
CA ASN A 83 13.88 -7.09 17.08
C ASN A 83 13.21 -6.25 18.18
N LEU A 84 12.74 -5.06 17.82
CA LEU A 84 12.05 -4.16 18.73
C LEU A 84 10.56 -4.47 18.87
N CYS A 85 9.93 -5.01 17.83
CA CYS A 85 8.48 -5.20 17.77
C CYS A 85 7.96 -6.08 18.91
N THR A 86 6.95 -5.59 19.63
CA THR A 86 6.25 -6.33 20.71
C THR A 86 5.00 -7.05 20.24
N GLN A 87 4.69 -7.01 18.95
CA GLN A 87 3.52 -7.68 18.34
C GLN A 87 2.18 -7.19 18.88
N CYS A 88 2.08 -5.92 19.27
CA CYS A 88 0.88 -5.35 19.89
C CYS A 88 -0.31 -5.16 18.91
N GLY A 89 -0.14 -5.34 17.60
CA GLY A 89 -1.21 -5.28 16.61
C GLY A 89 -1.77 -3.89 16.29
N LYS A 90 -1.24 -2.82 16.87
CA LYS A 90 -1.78 -1.47 16.66
C LYS A 90 -1.61 -0.95 15.23
N CYS A 91 -0.49 -1.27 14.57
CA CYS A 91 -0.22 -0.79 13.22
C CYS A 91 -1.19 -1.31 12.16
N PRO A 92 -1.54 -2.62 12.06
CA PRO A 92 -2.56 -3.06 11.12
C PRO A 92 -3.96 -2.55 11.50
N LEU A 93 -4.25 -2.37 12.81
CA LEU A 93 -5.55 -1.89 13.26
C LEU A 93 -5.82 -0.44 12.85
N VAL A 94 -4.80 0.43 12.90
CA VAL A 94 -4.95 1.86 12.59
C VAL A 94 -4.86 2.17 11.10
N CYS A 95 -4.35 1.25 10.30
CA CYS A 95 -4.13 1.51 8.88
C CYS A 95 -5.46 1.74 8.13
N PRO A 96 -5.73 2.94 7.60
CA PRO A 96 -7.01 3.26 6.98
C PRO A 96 -7.26 2.49 5.67
N HIS A 97 -6.20 1.97 5.05
CA HIS A 97 -6.26 1.23 3.79
C HIS A 97 -6.04 -0.28 3.95
N GLY A 98 -5.84 -0.79 5.19
CA GLY A 98 -5.62 -2.21 5.44
C GLY A 98 -4.36 -2.78 4.75
N VAL A 99 -3.37 -1.93 4.47
CA VAL A 99 -2.15 -2.34 3.74
C VAL A 99 -1.13 -3.04 4.62
N ILE A 100 -1.25 -2.91 5.95
CA ILE A 100 -0.43 -3.65 6.90
C ILE A 100 -1.20 -4.87 7.35
N ARG A 101 -0.68 -6.05 7.04
CA ARG A 101 -1.32 -7.33 7.36
C ARG A 101 -0.44 -8.14 8.29
N SER A 102 -1.06 -8.71 9.32
CA SER A 102 -0.40 -9.64 10.24
C SER A 102 -0.76 -11.08 9.89
N LYS A 103 0.21 -11.96 9.98
CA LYS A 103 0.01 -13.40 9.77
C LYS A 103 0.82 -14.19 10.77
N VAL A 104 0.19 -15.24 11.34
CA VAL A 104 0.84 -16.28 12.14
C VAL A 104 0.90 -17.54 11.27
N TYR A 105 2.04 -18.22 11.28
CA TYR A 105 2.30 -19.38 10.43
C TYR A 105 3.39 -20.27 11.02
N ASP A 106 3.47 -21.51 10.52
CA ASP A 106 4.51 -22.46 10.85
C ASP A 106 5.83 -22.05 10.22
N GLU A 107 6.95 -22.22 10.94
CA GLU A 107 8.29 -21.86 10.46
C GLU A 107 8.69 -22.60 9.17
N SER A 108 8.15 -23.80 8.95
CA SER A 108 8.38 -24.57 7.72
C SER A 108 7.95 -23.84 6.44
N LEU A 109 7.00 -22.90 6.56
CA LEU A 109 6.52 -22.09 5.43
C LEU A 109 7.49 -20.97 5.01
N LEU A 110 8.58 -20.78 5.73
CA LEU A 110 9.64 -19.81 5.37
C LEU A 110 10.57 -20.33 4.28
N GLY A 111 10.47 -21.60 3.91
CA GLY A 111 11.26 -22.15 2.81
C GLY A 111 11.00 -21.39 1.51
N GLY A 112 12.04 -20.72 0.98
CA GLY A 112 11.94 -19.88 -0.22
C GLY A 112 11.50 -18.42 0.02
N ALA A 113 11.36 -18.00 1.27
CA ALA A 113 11.17 -16.58 1.58
C ALA A 113 12.42 -15.77 1.21
N SER A 114 12.23 -14.53 0.78
CA SER A 114 13.33 -13.62 0.49
C SER A 114 14.09 -13.25 1.78
N ASP A 115 15.38 -12.94 1.67
CA ASP A 115 16.21 -12.51 2.80
C ASP A 115 15.70 -11.21 3.47
N THR A 116 14.92 -10.43 2.74
CA THR A 116 14.29 -9.21 3.24
C THR A 116 12.96 -9.45 3.94
N PHE A 117 12.44 -10.68 3.93
CA PHE A 117 11.17 -11.03 4.56
C PHE A 117 11.28 -10.96 6.08
N LYS A 118 10.55 -10.03 6.70
CA LYS A 118 10.55 -9.82 8.15
C LYS A 118 9.67 -10.85 8.86
N SER A 119 10.32 -11.71 9.64
CA SER A 119 9.66 -12.78 10.41
C SER A 119 10.22 -12.84 11.82
N MET A 120 9.37 -13.00 12.80
CA MET A 120 9.75 -13.06 14.21
C MET A 120 9.05 -14.22 14.93
N ALA A 121 9.67 -14.75 15.98
CA ALA A 121 9.01 -15.72 16.86
C ALA A 121 7.78 -15.07 17.51
N ILE A 122 6.69 -15.85 17.66
CA ILE A 122 5.49 -15.33 18.27
C ILE A 122 5.71 -15.10 19.78
N LYS A 123 5.22 -13.96 20.28
CA LYS A 123 5.35 -13.56 21.69
C LYS A 123 4.05 -13.76 22.47
N GLY A 124 2.93 -14.00 21.80
CA GLY A 124 1.63 -14.22 22.42
C GLY A 124 1.51 -15.59 23.06
N LYS A 125 0.88 -15.66 24.22
CA LYS A 125 0.63 -16.93 24.93
C LYS A 125 -0.54 -17.71 24.37
N ASP A 126 -1.37 -17.06 23.54
CA ASP A 126 -2.58 -17.63 22.93
C ASP A 126 -2.29 -18.54 21.73
N PHE A 127 -1.03 -18.61 21.32
CA PHE A 127 -0.59 -19.40 20.18
C PHE A 127 0.34 -20.54 20.63
N PRO A 128 0.31 -21.70 19.94
CA PRO A 128 1.29 -22.76 20.15
C PRO A 128 2.74 -22.27 19.99
N GLN A 129 3.65 -22.89 20.72
CA GLN A 129 5.08 -22.61 20.56
C GLN A 129 5.59 -23.07 19.20
N GLY A 130 6.63 -22.42 18.68
CA GLY A 130 7.23 -22.75 17.38
C GLY A 130 6.61 -22.03 16.17
N LEU A 131 5.54 -21.26 16.38
CA LEU A 131 4.98 -20.43 15.32
C LEU A 131 5.75 -19.13 15.13
N ARG A 132 5.68 -18.63 13.90
CA ARG A 132 6.26 -17.35 13.47
C ARG A 132 5.15 -16.34 13.20
N MET A 133 5.48 -15.07 13.31
CA MET A 133 4.59 -13.97 12.97
C MET A 133 5.29 -12.96 12.08
N SER A 134 4.55 -12.40 11.15
CA SER A 134 5.01 -11.28 10.32
C SER A 134 3.96 -10.16 10.26
N TYR A 135 4.45 -8.94 10.08
CA TYR A 135 3.69 -7.79 9.62
C TYR A 135 4.22 -7.40 8.27
N GLN A 136 3.39 -7.52 7.25
CA GLN A 136 3.76 -7.20 5.88
C GLN A 136 3.00 -5.96 5.41
N VAL A 137 3.68 -5.13 4.66
CA VAL A 137 3.12 -3.93 4.03
C VAL A 137 2.94 -4.20 2.55
N ALA A 138 1.80 -3.81 1.99
CA ALA A 138 1.60 -3.73 0.55
C ALA A 138 2.02 -2.31 0.09
N PRO A 139 3.25 -2.11 -0.40
CA PRO A 139 3.79 -0.78 -0.63
C PRO A 139 3.02 0.01 -1.69
N GLU A 140 2.55 -0.66 -2.75
CA GLU A 140 1.78 -0.06 -3.84
C GLU A 140 0.38 0.44 -3.41
N ASP A 141 -0.13 -0.06 -2.29
CA ASP A 141 -1.42 0.34 -1.71
C ASP A 141 -1.24 1.35 -0.57
N CYS A 142 0.00 1.58 -0.12
CA CYS A 142 0.32 2.53 0.94
C CYS A 142 0.18 3.97 0.45
N THR A 143 -0.33 4.85 1.31
CA THR A 143 -0.44 6.29 1.03
C THR A 143 0.63 7.13 1.72
N GLY A 144 1.53 6.51 2.50
CA GLY A 144 2.59 7.21 3.22
C GLY A 144 2.10 8.09 4.38
N CYS A 145 0.90 7.86 4.91
CA CYS A 145 0.27 8.75 5.91
C CYS A 145 0.93 8.76 7.29
N GLY A 146 1.81 7.78 7.62
CA GLY A 146 2.56 7.74 8.87
C GLY A 146 1.79 7.28 10.11
N LEU A 147 0.45 7.15 10.10
CA LEU A 147 -0.37 6.80 11.27
C LEU A 147 0.11 5.54 12.01
N CYS A 148 0.57 4.53 11.27
CA CYS A 148 1.09 3.30 11.84
C CYS A 148 2.38 3.50 12.64
N VAL A 149 3.21 4.45 12.23
CA VAL A 149 4.42 4.83 12.94
C VAL A 149 4.07 5.68 14.16
N ASP A 150 3.13 6.60 14.04
CA ASP A 150 2.71 7.46 15.16
C ASP A 150 2.14 6.63 16.30
N ILE A 151 1.25 5.68 16.00
CA ILE A 151 0.62 4.81 17.02
C ILE A 151 1.59 3.78 17.63
N CYS A 152 2.74 3.51 16.98
CA CYS A 152 3.69 2.53 17.48
C CYS A 152 4.30 2.99 18.81
N PRO A 153 4.07 2.25 19.92
CA PRO A 153 4.51 2.68 21.24
C PRO A 153 5.98 2.37 21.53
N ILE A 154 6.61 1.54 20.70
CA ILE A 154 7.93 1.00 20.99
C ILE A 154 9.00 1.85 20.33
N ARG A 155 9.94 2.30 21.18
CA ARG A 155 11.13 3.05 20.78
C ARG A 155 12.38 2.27 21.21
N ASP A 156 13.44 2.43 20.44
CA ASP A 156 14.75 1.94 20.84
C ASP A 156 15.23 2.74 22.08
N LYS A 157 15.75 2.05 23.07
CA LYS A 157 16.29 2.67 24.30
C LYS A 157 17.58 3.43 24.04
N SER A 158 18.33 3.03 23.03
CA SER A 158 19.60 3.67 22.63
C SER A 158 19.39 4.84 21.66
N ASN A 159 18.26 4.85 20.92
CA ASN A 159 17.93 5.86 19.94
C ASN A 159 16.43 6.19 19.97
N ALA A 160 16.05 7.23 20.70
CA ALA A 160 14.64 7.59 20.88
C ALA A 160 13.91 8.01 19.59
N SER A 161 14.64 8.35 18.52
CA SER A 161 14.05 8.63 17.20
C SER A 161 13.72 7.36 16.42
N HIS A 162 14.34 6.23 16.76
CA HIS A 162 14.08 4.93 16.12
C HIS A 162 12.95 4.18 16.86
N LYS A 163 11.92 3.80 16.12
CA LYS A 163 10.80 3.02 16.61
C LYS A 163 10.87 1.58 16.09
N ALA A 164 10.02 0.71 16.61
CA ALA A 164 9.82 -0.61 16.00
C ALA A 164 9.20 -0.54 14.59
N LEU A 165 8.61 0.58 14.22
CA LEU A 165 8.10 0.85 12.87
C LEU A 165 8.54 2.26 12.47
N ASN A 166 9.20 2.39 11.32
CA ASN A 166 9.73 3.66 10.84
C ASN A 166 9.37 3.86 9.37
N MET A 167 9.10 5.12 8.97
CA MET A 167 8.97 5.45 7.56
C MET A 167 10.35 5.46 6.91
N VAL A 168 10.45 4.87 5.73
CA VAL A 168 11.67 4.87 4.91
C VAL A 168 11.31 5.23 3.47
N PRO A 169 12.23 5.88 2.73
CA PRO A 169 12.01 6.17 1.32
C PRO A 169 11.67 4.91 0.53
N TYR A 170 10.69 5.02 -0.34
CA TYR A 170 10.24 3.94 -1.21
C TYR A 170 10.48 4.34 -2.67
N THR A 171 11.22 3.50 -3.39
CA THR A 171 11.41 3.59 -4.85
C THR A 171 10.82 2.31 -5.44
N PRO A 172 9.79 2.40 -6.27
CA PRO A 172 9.15 1.26 -6.92
C PRO A 172 10.08 0.48 -7.83
#